data_94b1b9809c8f64ec54ea6abc69a37d66
#
_entry.id   94b1b9809c8f64ec54ea6abc69a37d66
#
_cell.length_a   1.000
_cell.length_b   1.000
_cell.length_c   1.000
_cell.angle_alpha   90.00
_cell.angle_beta   90.00
_cell.angle_gamma   90.00
#
_symmetry.space_group_name_H-M   'P 1'
#
loop_
_entity.id
_entity.type
_entity.pdbx_description
1 polymer ?
#
loop_
_entity_poly.entity_id
_entity_poly.type
_entity_poly.pdbx_seq_one_letter_code
_entity_poly.pdbx_strand_id
1 'polypeptide(L)'
;MNVILLRHDWPEQVGFRLERPEGRDDYTFLHFMTNCDITVNGKTYSATPGACIFYSPGTPQCFSSPDNAVLHNWVHIDASLNDLLIKFNIPQNKVLYPYSTAFISEIFRKAEAEFYSGGNFKDEMLNAYITEFLIKFSRALTEKQYYEIEENSYGKLREVRQKILSEPEHKWSVAEMAALSSLSPSRFHAVSKAFFGTSPMKDVIEARVYRAQSVLTSDMQSSIYEIAEKLGYTDKYHFIRQFKAATGETPAAYRKHRK
;
A
#
# COMPACT_ATOMS: atom_id res chain seq x y z
N MET A 1 -2.16 26.95 3.86
CA MET A 1 -1.46 25.85 3.18
C MET A 1 -2.12 25.65 1.83
N ASN A 2 -1.34 25.66 0.76
CA ASN A 2 -1.87 25.50 -0.58
C ASN A 2 -1.42 24.14 -1.17
N VAL A 3 -2.39 23.30 -1.52
CA VAL A 3 -2.15 22.05 -2.24
C VAL A 3 -1.99 22.38 -3.73
N ILE A 4 -0.79 22.18 -4.26
CA ILE A 4 -0.43 22.52 -5.64
C ILE A 4 -0.95 21.45 -6.60
N LEU A 5 -0.74 20.17 -6.23
CA LEU A 5 -1.18 19.02 -7.01
C LEU A 5 -1.16 17.78 -6.13
N LEU A 6 -2.08 16.85 -6.38
CA LEU A 6 -2.08 15.55 -5.68
C LEU A 6 -2.66 14.45 -6.57
N ARG A 7 -2.26 13.21 -6.27
CA ARG A 7 -2.78 11.99 -6.89
C ARG A 7 -2.90 10.89 -5.87
N HIS A 8 -3.95 10.12 -6.03
CA HIS A 8 -4.24 8.92 -5.27
C HIS A 8 -4.10 7.70 -6.17
N ASP A 9 -3.49 6.63 -5.64
CA ASP A 9 -3.28 5.35 -6.32
C ASP A 9 -2.76 5.50 -7.76
N TRP A 10 -1.78 6.42 -7.94
CA TRP A 10 -1.26 6.76 -9.24
C TRP A 10 -0.30 5.68 -9.76
N PRO A 11 -0.57 5.08 -10.93
CA PRO A 11 0.28 4.05 -11.50
C PRO A 11 1.37 4.65 -12.40
N GLU A 12 2.58 4.14 -12.27
CA GLU A 12 3.67 4.35 -13.22
C GLU A 12 4.01 3.03 -13.92
N GLN A 13 4.53 3.13 -15.12
CA GLN A 13 4.86 1.95 -15.92
C GLN A 13 6.08 1.20 -15.37
N VAL A 14 6.22 -0.07 -15.76
CA VAL A 14 7.44 -0.86 -15.52
C VAL A 14 8.64 -0.15 -16.13
N GLY A 15 9.75 -0.09 -15.40
CA GLY A 15 10.95 0.64 -15.82
C GLY A 15 10.90 2.13 -15.55
N PHE A 16 9.89 2.61 -14.81
CA PHE A 16 9.78 4.02 -14.46
C PHE A 16 10.97 4.50 -13.63
N ARG A 17 11.48 5.66 -13.98
CA ARG A 17 12.51 6.38 -13.23
C ARG A 17 12.15 7.87 -13.19
N LEU A 18 12.07 8.40 -11.98
CA LEU A 18 12.00 9.83 -11.73
C LEU A 18 13.37 10.28 -11.20
N GLU A 19 13.91 11.33 -11.78
CA GLU A 19 15.16 11.94 -11.32
C GLU A 19 15.01 13.47 -11.42
N ARG A 20 15.13 14.15 -10.28
CA ARG A 20 15.10 15.61 -10.15
C ARG A 20 16.30 16.03 -9.30
N PRO A 21 17.47 16.29 -9.93
CA PRO A 21 18.70 16.60 -9.20
C PRO A 21 18.61 17.84 -8.33
N GLU A 22 17.86 18.85 -8.78
CA GLU A 22 17.66 20.12 -8.06
C GLU A 22 16.42 20.09 -7.14
N GLY A 23 15.72 18.94 -7.06
CA GLY A 23 14.48 18.83 -6.32
C GLY A 23 13.33 19.60 -6.94
N ARG A 24 12.45 20.12 -6.10
CA ARG A 24 11.32 21.00 -6.42
C ARG A 24 11.30 22.20 -5.47
N ASP A 25 10.59 23.25 -5.83
CA ASP A 25 10.40 24.45 -4.99
C ASP A 25 9.30 24.26 -3.94
N ASP A 26 8.64 23.10 -3.93
CA ASP A 26 7.55 22.72 -3.03
C ASP A 26 7.90 21.49 -2.18
N TYR A 27 7.12 21.25 -1.15
CA TYR A 27 7.16 19.99 -0.41
C TYR A 27 6.50 18.89 -1.21
N THR A 28 7.16 17.75 -1.30
CA THR A 28 6.62 16.55 -1.95
C THR A 28 6.48 15.44 -0.93
N PHE A 29 5.27 14.90 -0.77
CA PHE A 29 5.05 13.65 -0.05
C PHE A 29 4.82 12.52 -1.05
N LEU A 30 5.42 11.36 -0.78
CA LEU A 30 5.22 10.12 -1.52
C LEU A 30 4.90 8.99 -0.54
N HIS A 31 3.92 8.15 -0.91
CA HIS A 31 3.61 6.87 -0.26
C HIS A 31 3.61 5.78 -1.31
N PHE A 32 4.55 4.84 -1.21
CA PHE A 32 4.72 3.76 -2.17
C PHE A 32 3.94 2.52 -1.72
N MET A 33 3.10 2.00 -2.63
CA MET A 33 2.30 0.79 -2.42
C MET A 33 2.91 -0.44 -3.10
N THR A 34 3.96 -0.24 -3.89
CA THR A 34 4.75 -1.30 -4.54
C THR A 34 6.23 -1.13 -4.21
N ASN A 35 7.05 -2.14 -4.51
CA ASN A 35 8.50 -2.03 -4.35
C ASN A 35 9.08 -0.99 -5.31
N CYS A 36 10.03 -0.20 -4.81
CA CYS A 36 10.83 0.72 -5.63
C CYS A 36 12.14 1.05 -4.92
N ASP A 37 13.12 1.53 -5.68
CA ASP A 37 14.35 2.07 -5.12
C ASP A 37 14.21 3.58 -4.97
N ILE A 38 14.49 4.10 -3.77
CA ILE A 38 14.43 5.53 -3.44
C ILE A 38 15.84 6.00 -3.12
N THR A 39 16.32 7.01 -3.80
CA THR A 39 17.59 7.65 -3.46
C THR A 39 17.33 8.99 -2.76
N VAL A 40 17.87 9.12 -1.56
CA VAL A 40 17.82 10.35 -0.76
C VAL A 40 19.14 10.57 -0.05
N ASN A 41 19.63 11.81 -0.04
CA ASN A 41 20.93 12.18 0.52
C ASN A 41 22.09 11.31 0.01
N GLY A 42 22.08 10.96 -1.29
CA GLY A 42 23.09 10.14 -1.94
C GLY A 42 23.07 8.65 -1.59
N LYS A 43 22.10 8.20 -0.81
CA LYS A 43 21.95 6.78 -0.43
C LYS A 43 20.68 6.20 -1.04
N THR A 44 20.80 5.02 -1.67
CA THR A 44 19.67 4.28 -2.23
C THR A 44 19.12 3.27 -1.23
N TYR A 45 17.81 3.23 -1.10
CA TYR A 45 17.04 2.33 -0.25
C TYR A 45 16.09 1.53 -1.11
N SER A 46 16.14 0.21 -1.03
CA SER A 46 15.12 -0.65 -1.62
C SER A 46 13.87 -0.59 -0.74
N ALA A 47 12.95 0.27 -1.16
CA ALA A 47 11.71 0.54 -0.44
C ALA A 47 10.66 -0.52 -0.77
N THR A 48 9.93 -0.93 0.26
CA THR A 48 8.84 -1.90 0.17
C THR A 48 7.50 -1.19 0.37
N PRO A 49 6.36 -1.84 0.03
CA PRO A 49 5.05 -1.25 0.23
C PRO A 49 4.85 -0.69 1.64
N GLY A 50 4.31 0.52 1.71
CA GLY A 50 4.17 1.30 2.94
C GLY A 50 5.31 2.29 3.20
N ALA A 51 6.36 2.32 2.37
CA ALA A 51 7.39 3.35 2.45
C ALA A 51 6.80 4.73 2.17
N CYS A 52 7.17 5.70 2.98
CA CYS A 52 6.77 7.09 2.85
C CYS A 52 7.99 8.02 2.92
N ILE A 53 7.91 9.16 2.24
CA ILE A 53 8.93 10.19 2.34
C ILE A 53 8.34 11.57 2.14
N PHE A 54 8.78 12.53 2.96
CA PHE A 54 8.58 13.96 2.72
C PHE A 54 9.90 14.55 2.21
N TYR A 55 9.90 15.05 0.99
CA TYR A 55 10.99 15.86 0.46
C TYR A 55 10.74 17.32 0.76
N SER A 56 11.71 17.99 1.36
CA SER A 56 11.70 19.44 1.50
C SER A 56 12.09 20.13 0.18
N PRO A 57 11.74 21.41 -0.01
CA PRO A 57 12.15 22.16 -1.18
C PRO A 57 13.67 22.08 -1.42
N GLY A 58 14.08 22.01 -2.68
CA GLY A 58 15.49 21.91 -3.09
C GLY A 58 16.17 20.56 -2.84
N THR A 59 15.47 19.60 -2.22
CA THR A 59 16.06 18.28 -1.99
C THR A 59 15.99 17.42 -3.27
N PRO A 60 17.12 16.84 -3.73
CA PRO A 60 17.13 15.93 -4.86
C PRO A 60 16.14 14.77 -4.66
N GLN A 61 15.37 14.48 -5.70
CA GLN A 61 14.37 13.41 -5.69
C GLN A 61 14.74 12.38 -6.75
N CYS A 62 14.93 11.14 -6.34
CA CYS A 62 15.14 10.04 -7.25
C CYS A 62 14.43 8.79 -6.73
N PHE A 63 13.58 8.20 -7.58
CA PHE A 63 13.06 6.86 -7.34
C PHE A 63 12.83 6.13 -8.65
N SER A 64 12.96 4.82 -8.62
CA SER A 64 12.86 3.98 -9.81
C SER A 64 12.36 2.58 -9.46
N SER A 65 11.78 1.91 -10.45
CA SER A 65 11.44 0.50 -10.36
C SER A 65 11.70 -0.15 -11.72
N PRO A 66 12.87 -0.79 -11.91
CA PRO A 66 13.22 -1.37 -13.21
C PRO A 66 12.30 -2.53 -13.59
N ASP A 67 11.88 -3.34 -12.60
CA ASP A 67 11.23 -4.64 -12.84
C ASP A 67 9.72 -4.63 -12.56
N ASN A 68 9.20 -3.60 -11.91
CA ASN A 68 7.80 -3.53 -11.47
C ASN A 68 7.16 -2.19 -11.83
N ALA A 69 5.84 -2.19 -11.99
CA ALA A 69 5.08 -0.95 -11.99
C ALA A 69 5.10 -0.31 -10.60
N VAL A 70 5.21 1.01 -10.54
CA VAL A 70 5.09 1.74 -9.27
C VAL A 70 3.66 2.19 -9.08
N LEU A 71 3.09 1.90 -7.92
CA LEU A 71 1.81 2.42 -7.48
C LEU A 71 2.06 3.29 -6.24
N HIS A 72 1.66 4.55 -6.30
CA HIS A 72 1.95 5.50 -5.21
C HIS A 72 0.89 6.58 -5.05
N ASN A 73 0.77 7.10 -3.83
CA ASN A 73 0.08 8.35 -3.55
C ASN A 73 1.11 9.47 -3.48
N TRP A 74 0.76 10.66 -3.97
CA TRP A 74 1.65 11.80 -3.85
C TRP A 74 0.91 13.13 -3.78
N VAL A 75 1.54 14.10 -3.11
CA VAL A 75 1.04 15.47 -3.01
C VAL A 75 2.19 16.46 -3.02
N HIS A 76 1.97 17.56 -3.71
CA HIS A 76 2.81 18.76 -3.71
C HIS A 76 2.13 19.87 -2.94
N ILE A 77 2.82 20.44 -1.96
CA ILE A 77 2.28 21.48 -1.06
C ILE A 77 3.31 22.60 -0.94
N ASP A 78 2.83 23.82 -0.83
CA ASP A 78 3.66 25.01 -0.71
C ASP A 78 4.51 25.04 0.60
N ALA A 79 5.34 26.04 0.75
CA ALA A 79 6.27 26.19 1.88
C ALA A 79 5.59 26.23 3.25
N SER A 80 4.29 26.53 3.33
CA SER A 80 3.54 26.58 4.61
C SER A 80 3.38 25.21 5.29
N LEU A 81 3.69 24.12 4.58
CA LEU A 81 3.69 22.77 5.15
C LEU A 81 4.76 22.62 6.24
N ASN A 82 5.87 23.36 6.17
CA ASN A 82 6.98 23.24 7.10
C ASN A 82 6.56 23.33 8.56
N ASP A 83 5.75 24.32 8.90
CA ASP A 83 5.33 24.56 10.29
C ASP A 83 4.49 23.39 10.83
N LEU A 84 3.71 22.75 9.97
CA LEU A 84 2.92 21.57 10.34
C LEU A 84 3.80 20.32 10.50
N LEU A 85 4.80 20.13 9.64
CA LEU A 85 5.76 19.02 9.79
C LEU A 85 6.54 19.15 11.10
N ILE A 86 6.98 20.36 11.45
CA ILE A 86 7.66 20.64 12.72
C ILE A 86 6.68 20.39 13.89
N LYS A 87 5.48 20.98 13.83
CA LYS A 87 4.45 20.87 14.87
C LYS A 87 4.10 19.41 15.18
N PHE A 88 4.00 18.58 14.16
CA PHE A 88 3.64 17.17 14.29
C PHE A 88 4.86 16.23 14.39
N ASN A 89 6.08 16.78 14.48
CA ASN A 89 7.34 16.04 14.61
C ASN A 89 7.51 14.98 13.49
N ILE A 90 7.22 15.37 12.25
CA ILE A 90 7.34 14.50 11.08
C ILE A 90 8.71 14.71 10.42
N PRO A 91 9.57 13.67 10.35
CA PRO A 91 10.88 13.78 9.72
C PRO A 91 10.78 14.02 8.22
N GLN A 92 11.69 14.85 7.69
CA GLN A 92 11.84 15.15 6.27
C GLN A 92 13.09 14.47 5.71
N ASN A 93 13.13 14.26 4.39
CA ASN A 93 14.28 13.74 3.64
C ASN A 93 14.80 12.40 4.19
N LYS A 94 13.88 11.59 4.66
CA LYS A 94 14.14 10.26 5.21
C LYS A 94 13.01 9.31 4.80
N VAL A 95 13.38 8.08 4.43
CA VAL A 95 12.40 7.02 4.20
C VAL A 95 11.81 6.59 5.54
N LEU A 96 10.49 6.64 5.65
CA LEU A 96 9.71 6.37 6.84
C LEU A 96 8.79 5.18 6.61
N TYR A 97 8.52 4.44 7.66
CA TYR A 97 7.60 3.32 7.65
C TYR A 97 6.62 3.45 8.83
N PRO A 98 5.48 4.13 8.63
CA PRO A 98 4.44 4.21 9.64
C PRO A 98 3.88 2.83 10.01
N TYR A 99 3.41 2.64 11.24
CA TYR A 99 2.79 1.39 11.71
C TYR A 99 1.53 1.01 10.91
N SER A 100 0.85 1.99 10.33
CA SER A 100 -0.27 1.79 9.41
C SER A 100 -0.25 2.88 8.34
N THR A 101 -0.55 2.49 7.11
CA THR A 101 -0.71 3.42 5.97
C THR A 101 -2.10 3.35 5.35
N ALA A 102 -3.00 2.53 5.89
CA ALA A 102 -4.34 2.31 5.34
C ALA A 102 -5.17 3.60 5.20
N PHE A 103 -5.00 4.54 6.15
CA PHE A 103 -5.68 5.84 6.11
C PHE A 103 -5.20 6.75 4.99
N ILE A 104 -3.99 6.55 4.44
CA ILE A 104 -3.39 7.44 3.44
C ILE A 104 -4.21 7.41 2.16
N SER A 105 -4.43 6.24 1.56
CA SER A 105 -5.22 6.11 0.33
C SER A 105 -6.66 6.60 0.51
N GLU A 106 -7.27 6.37 1.68
CA GLU A 106 -8.62 6.88 1.96
C GLU A 106 -8.68 8.41 1.95
N ILE A 107 -7.74 9.07 2.67
CA ILE A 107 -7.70 10.53 2.74
C ILE A 107 -7.33 11.11 1.38
N PHE A 108 -6.34 10.54 0.69
CA PHE A 108 -5.90 11.03 -0.62
C PHE A 108 -6.99 10.90 -1.67
N ARG A 109 -7.79 9.84 -1.65
CA ARG A 109 -8.95 9.69 -2.53
C ARG A 109 -9.97 10.81 -2.32
N LYS A 110 -10.28 11.16 -1.06
CA LYS A 110 -11.19 12.27 -0.73
C LYS A 110 -10.59 13.61 -1.14
N ALA A 111 -9.31 13.83 -0.85
CA ALA A 111 -8.62 15.05 -1.21
C ALA A 111 -8.49 15.23 -2.72
N GLU A 112 -8.24 14.18 -3.49
CA GLU A 112 -8.21 14.24 -4.95
C GLU A 112 -9.58 14.58 -5.52
N ALA A 113 -10.64 13.94 -5.04
CA ALA A 113 -12.00 14.27 -5.45
C ALA A 113 -12.34 15.74 -5.19
N GLU A 114 -11.97 16.26 -4.01
CA GLU A 114 -12.15 17.67 -3.66
C GLU A 114 -11.31 18.60 -4.53
N PHE A 115 -10.04 18.24 -4.78
CA PHE A 115 -9.13 19.05 -5.59
C PHE A 115 -9.67 19.33 -7.00
N TYR A 116 -10.39 18.37 -7.58
CA TYR A 116 -10.99 18.49 -8.93
C TYR A 116 -12.46 18.88 -8.92
N SER A 117 -13.14 18.94 -7.76
CA SER A 117 -14.57 19.26 -7.68
C SER A 117 -14.92 20.70 -8.07
N GLY A 118 -13.99 21.65 -7.81
CA GLY A 118 -14.23 23.08 -8.00
C GLY A 118 -15.29 23.65 -7.05
N GLY A 119 -15.62 22.95 -5.95
CA GLY A 119 -16.61 23.35 -4.97
C GLY A 119 -16.24 24.60 -4.16
N ASN A 120 -17.25 25.22 -3.52
CA ASN A 120 -17.03 26.28 -2.54
C ASN A 120 -16.23 25.73 -1.35
N PHE A 121 -15.33 26.55 -0.79
CA PHE A 121 -14.48 26.17 0.35
C PHE A 121 -13.55 24.98 0.08
N LYS A 122 -13.19 24.77 -1.19
CA LYS A 122 -12.28 23.71 -1.62
C LYS A 122 -10.94 23.74 -0.86
N ASP A 123 -10.34 24.91 -0.73
CA ASP A 123 -9.04 25.05 -0.08
C ASP A 123 -9.11 24.75 1.42
N GLU A 124 -10.21 25.12 2.07
CA GLU A 124 -10.48 24.80 3.47
C GLU A 124 -10.65 23.28 3.66
N MET A 125 -11.38 22.63 2.76
CA MET A 125 -11.54 21.15 2.80
C MET A 125 -10.23 20.43 2.54
N LEU A 126 -9.44 20.86 1.56
CA LEU A 126 -8.12 20.30 1.32
C LEU A 126 -7.20 20.47 2.53
N ASN A 127 -7.20 21.66 3.14
CA ASN A 127 -6.46 21.91 4.37
C ASN A 127 -6.90 21.01 5.52
N ALA A 128 -8.20 20.72 5.66
CA ALA A 128 -8.72 19.80 6.66
C ALA A 128 -8.23 18.37 6.39
N TYR A 129 -8.31 17.87 5.15
CA TYR A 129 -7.83 16.54 4.78
C TYR A 129 -6.33 16.38 4.98
N ILE A 130 -5.51 17.36 4.57
CA ILE A 130 -4.07 17.30 4.78
C ILE A 130 -3.72 17.39 6.27
N THR A 131 -4.43 18.19 7.05
CA THR A 131 -4.23 18.25 8.50
C THR A 131 -4.59 16.91 9.17
N GLU A 132 -5.71 16.29 8.80
CA GLU A 132 -6.09 14.95 9.27
C GLU A 132 -5.00 13.93 8.92
N PHE A 133 -4.53 13.95 7.68
CA PHE A 133 -3.45 13.09 7.21
C PHE A 133 -2.19 13.24 8.06
N LEU A 134 -1.70 14.47 8.28
CA LEU A 134 -0.48 14.72 9.04
C LEU A 134 -0.60 14.28 10.50
N ILE A 135 -1.76 14.51 11.13
CA ILE A 135 -2.02 14.05 12.50
C ILE A 135 -1.98 12.51 12.58
N LYS A 136 -2.69 11.84 11.68
CA LYS A 136 -2.70 10.37 11.64
C LYS A 136 -1.31 9.81 11.31
N PHE A 137 -0.58 10.47 10.41
CA PHE A 137 0.78 10.07 10.03
C PHE A 137 1.75 10.20 11.21
N SER A 138 1.73 11.33 11.91
CA SER A 138 2.55 11.53 13.13
C SER A 138 2.26 10.46 14.19
N ARG A 139 0.98 10.18 14.46
CA ARG A 139 0.59 9.10 15.39
C ARG A 139 1.10 7.75 14.92
N ALA A 140 0.97 7.44 13.62
CA ALA A 140 1.45 6.19 13.05
C ALA A 140 2.98 6.03 13.09
N LEU A 141 3.75 7.12 13.20
CA LEU A 141 5.19 7.07 13.43
C LEU A 141 5.57 6.82 14.89
N THR A 142 4.72 7.23 15.84
CA THR A 142 5.06 7.29 17.28
C THR A 142 4.34 6.26 18.14
N GLU A 143 3.27 5.64 17.65
CA GLU A 143 2.52 4.63 18.38
C GLU A 143 3.32 3.36 18.63
N LYS A 144 4.36 3.49 19.46
CA LYS A 144 5.09 2.36 20.06
C LYS A 144 4.22 1.51 20.99
N GLN A 145 3.03 1.98 21.36
CA GLN A 145 2.23 1.43 22.45
C GLN A 145 1.75 0.00 22.24
N TYR A 146 1.81 -0.51 21.02
CA TYR A 146 1.34 -1.88 20.75
C TYR A 146 2.43 -2.83 20.25
N TYR A 147 3.58 -2.34 19.75
CA TYR A 147 4.56 -3.24 19.15
C TYR A 147 5.98 -2.70 19.26
N GLU A 148 6.75 -3.11 20.26
CA GLU A 148 8.20 -3.15 20.18
C GLU A 148 8.61 -4.19 19.13
N ILE A 149 8.56 -3.79 17.87
CA ILE A 149 9.06 -4.62 16.80
C ILE A 149 10.43 -4.03 16.44
N GLU A 150 11.48 -4.78 16.74
CA GLU A 150 12.82 -4.47 16.26
C GLU A 150 12.78 -4.29 14.73
N GLU A 151 13.61 -3.40 14.20
CA GLU A 151 13.71 -3.07 12.77
C GLU A 151 13.80 -4.32 11.86
N ASN A 152 14.37 -5.41 12.40
CA ASN A 152 14.47 -6.73 11.78
C ASN A 152 13.12 -7.46 11.61
N SER A 153 12.12 -7.16 12.42
CA SER A 153 10.81 -7.83 12.37
C SER A 153 9.92 -7.26 11.26
N TYR A 154 10.08 -6.00 10.88
CA TYR A 154 9.34 -5.40 9.76
C TYR A 154 9.77 -5.97 8.40
N GLY A 155 11.07 -6.19 8.21
CA GLY A 155 11.59 -6.87 7.03
C GLY A 155 10.97 -8.24 6.87
N LYS A 156 11.01 -9.06 7.93
CA LYS A 156 10.42 -10.41 7.93
C LYS A 156 8.91 -10.42 7.68
N LEU A 157 8.16 -9.45 8.25
CA LEU A 157 6.71 -9.36 7.99
C LEU A 157 6.41 -9.10 6.50
N ARG A 158 7.21 -8.24 5.87
CA ARG A 158 7.08 -7.94 4.44
C ARG A 158 7.44 -9.14 3.58
N GLU A 159 8.54 -9.83 3.90
CA GLU A 159 8.94 -11.05 3.22
C GLU A 159 7.85 -12.12 3.29
N VAL A 160 7.27 -12.33 4.48
CA VAL A 160 6.16 -13.26 4.66
C VAL A 160 4.94 -12.85 3.84
N ARG A 161 4.57 -11.57 3.86
CA ARG A 161 3.45 -11.08 3.02
C ARG A 161 3.74 -11.24 1.53
N GLN A 162 4.94 -10.90 1.09
CA GLN A 162 5.34 -11.08 -0.31
C GLN A 162 5.24 -12.55 -0.71
N LYS A 163 5.67 -13.46 0.15
CA LYS A 163 5.55 -14.91 -0.08
C LYS A 163 4.09 -15.36 -0.15
N ILE A 164 3.22 -14.86 0.73
CA ILE A 164 1.77 -15.12 0.67
C ILE A 164 1.19 -14.68 -0.68
N LEU A 165 1.55 -13.49 -1.15
CA LEU A 165 1.02 -12.92 -2.40
C LEU A 165 1.57 -13.62 -3.64
N SER A 166 2.80 -14.13 -3.60
CA SER A 166 3.43 -14.87 -4.71
C SER A 166 3.00 -16.33 -4.80
N GLU A 167 2.66 -16.95 -3.67
CA GLU A 167 2.28 -18.37 -3.55
C GLU A 167 0.87 -18.54 -2.98
N PRO A 168 -0.18 -17.97 -3.59
CA PRO A 168 -1.53 -17.99 -3.02
C PRO A 168 -2.15 -19.40 -2.95
N GLU A 169 -1.69 -20.32 -3.80
CA GLU A 169 -2.11 -21.74 -3.82
C GLU A 169 -1.63 -22.51 -2.59
N HIS A 170 -0.56 -22.07 -1.93
CA HIS A 170 -0.06 -22.73 -0.72
C HIS A 170 -1.12 -22.75 0.39
N LYS A 171 -1.17 -23.82 1.18
CA LYS A 171 -2.13 -23.97 2.30
C LYS A 171 -1.66 -23.17 3.51
N TRP A 172 -1.65 -21.87 3.38
CA TRP A 172 -1.23 -20.96 4.44
C TRP A 172 -2.04 -21.13 5.73
N SER A 173 -1.33 -21.20 6.86
CA SER A 173 -1.91 -21.06 8.20
C SER A 173 -1.29 -19.87 8.93
N VAL A 174 -2.05 -19.24 9.83
CA VAL A 174 -1.52 -18.14 10.65
C VAL A 174 -0.32 -18.59 11.48
N ALA A 175 -0.30 -19.84 11.93
CA ALA A 175 0.81 -20.39 12.70
C ALA A 175 2.10 -20.48 11.87
N GLU A 176 2.01 -20.93 10.62
CA GLU A 176 3.14 -21.00 9.70
C GLU A 176 3.67 -19.61 9.35
N MET A 177 2.78 -18.68 8.98
CA MET A 177 3.15 -17.29 8.69
C MET A 177 3.84 -16.62 9.87
N ALA A 178 3.33 -16.86 11.09
CA ALA A 178 3.90 -16.36 12.33
C ALA A 178 5.30 -16.94 12.59
N ALA A 179 5.49 -18.24 12.36
CA ALA A 179 6.79 -18.89 12.51
C ALA A 179 7.84 -18.29 11.54
N LEU A 180 7.47 -18.02 10.27
CA LEU A 180 8.36 -17.38 9.30
C LEU A 180 8.81 -15.98 9.74
N SER A 181 7.99 -15.25 10.49
CA SER A 181 8.33 -13.92 11.02
C SER A 181 8.91 -13.97 12.43
N SER A 182 9.12 -15.17 13.02
CA SER A 182 9.59 -15.35 14.40
C SER A 182 8.67 -14.74 15.46
N LEU A 183 7.35 -14.72 15.19
CA LEU A 183 6.32 -14.20 16.08
C LEU A 183 5.35 -15.30 16.55
N SER A 184 4.66 -15.07 17.66
CA SER A 184 3.51 -15.90 18.01
C SER A 184 2.32 -15.62 17.06
N PRO A 185 1.41 -16.60 16.82
CA PRO A 185 0.26 -16.41 15.93
C PRO A 185 -0.60 -15.19 16.28
N SER A 186 -0.88 -14.95 17.55
CA SER A 186 -1.66 -13.79 18.02
C SER A 186 -0.93 -12.48 17.73
N ARG A 187 0.38 -12.41 17.99
CA ARG A 187 1.21 -11.23 17.74
C ARG A 187 1.34 -10.97 16.24
N PHE A 188 1.61 -12.01 15.45
CA PHE A 188 1.67 -11.90 13.98
C PHE A 188 0.38 -11.36 13.39
N HIS A 189 -0.78 -11.90 13.81
CA HIS A 189 -2.08 -11.43 13.34
C HIS A 189 -2.30 -9.95 13.65
N ALA A 190 -2.05 -9.55 14.91
CA ALA A 190 -2.24 -8.18 15.36
C ALA A 190 -1.32 -7.20 14.64
N VAL A 191 -0.02 -7.55 14.52
CA VAL A 191 1.00 -6.73 13.87
C VAL A 191 0.72 -6.59 12.37
N SER A 192 0.40 -7.72 11.69
CA SER A 192 0.06 -7.70 10.27
C SER A 192 -1.14 -6.81 9.99
N LYS A 193 -2.19 -6.89 10.83
CA LYS A 193 -3.37 -6.04 10.69
C LYS A 193 -3.05 -4.56 10.92
N ALA A 194 -2.23 -4.24 11.92
CA ALA A 194 -1.82 -2.87 12.20
C ALA A 194 -0.93 -2.30 11.08
N PHE A 195 -0.01 -3.12 10.57
CA PHE A 195 0.99 -2.68 9.59
C PHE A 195 0.45 -2.61 8.16
N PHE A 196 -0.35 -3.62 7.75
CA PHE A 196 -0.86 -3.73 6.37
C PHE A 196 -2.34 -3.32 6.23
N GLY A 197 -3.03 -2.96 7.33
CA GLY A 197 -4.45 -2.63 7.32
C GLY A 197 -5.38 -3.83 7.12
N THR A 198 -4.83 -5.04 6.92
CA THR A 198 -5.57 -6.26 6.61
C THR A 198 -5.08 -7.44 7.46
N SER A 199 -5.92 -8.47 7.62
CA SER A 199 -5.47 -9.69 8.30
C SER A 199 -4.70 -10.61 7.34
N PRO A 200 -3.75 -11.42 7.83
CA PRO A 200 -2.96 -12.31 6.97
C PRO A 200 -3.81 -13.25 6.11
N MET A 201 -4.86 -13.80 6.67
CA MET A 201 -5.77 -14.68 5.92
C MET A 201 -6.60 -13.93 4.88
N LYS A 202 -6.87 -12.64 5.09
CA LYS A 202 -7.52 -11.81 4.08
C LYS A 202 -6.59 -11.57 2.89
N ASP A 203 -5.30 -11.35 3.12
CA ASP A 203 -4.29 -11.26 2.05
C ASP A 203 -4.25 -12.55 1.21
N VAL A 204 -4.29 -13.72 1.83
CA VAL A 204 -4.37 -15.02 1.13
C VAL A 204 -5.62 -15.10 0.24
N ILE A 205 -6.78 -14.71 0.80
CA ILE A 205 -8.05 -14.75 0.06
C ILE A 205 -8.00 -13.81 -1.13
N GLU A 206 -7.56 -12.57 -0.93
CA GLU A 206 -7.46 -11.56 -1.99
C GLU A 206 -6.49 -11.98 -3.10
N ALA A 207 -5.33 -12.52 -2.74
CA ALA A 207 -4.37 -13.06 -3.70
C ALA A 207 -4.94 -14.23 -4.52
N ARG A 208 -5.65 -15.15 -3.87
CA ARG A 208 -6.35 -16.25 -4.55
C ARG A 208 -7.44 -15.77 -5.50
N VAL A 209 -8.24 -14.81 -5.06
CA VAL A 209 -9.29 -14.22 -5.90
C VAL A 209 -8.68 -13.51 -7.10
N TYR A 210 -7.63 -12.73 -6.91
CA TYR A 210 -6.91 -12.07 -8.01
C TYR A 210 -6.37 -13.09 -9.02
N ARG A 211 -5.71 -14.14 -8.55
CA ARG A 211 -5.23 -15.23 -9.40
C ARG A 211 -6.37 -15.95 -10.11
N ALA A 212 -7.49 -16.18 -9.42
CA ALA A 212 -8.69 -16.78 -10.00
C ALA A 212 -9.27 -15.93 -11.14
N GLN A 213 -9.32 -14.63 -11.01
CA GLN A 213 -9.80 -13.72 -12.05
C GLN A 213 -8.96 -13.85 -13.33
N SER A 214 -7.64 -13.92 -13.21
CA SER A 214 -6.73 -14.15 -14.34
C SER A 214 -6.98 -15.51 -15.02
N VAL A 215 -7.03 -16.58 -14.22
CA VAL A 215 -7.25 -17.94 -14.75
C VAL A 215 -8.63 -18.09 -15.40
N LEU A 216 -9.68 -17.52 -14.79
CA LEU A 216 -11.05 -17.58 -15.33
C LEU A 216 -11.19 -16.89 -16.69
N THR A 217 -10.34 -15.90 -16.99
CA THR A 217 -10.35 -15.19 -18.28
C THR A 217 -9.41 -15.80 -19.32
N SER A 218 -8.34 -16.48 -18.91
CA SER A 218 -7.34 -17.06 -19.81
C SER A 218 -7.57 -18.56 -20.09
N ASP A 219 -8.10 -19.30 -19.13
CA ASP A 219 -8.34 -20.76 -19.23
C ASP A 219 -9.84 -21.05 -19.25
N MET A 220 -10.38 -21.26 -20.45
CA MET A 220 -11.78 -21.58 -20.67
C MET A 220 -12.09 -23.07 -20.51
N GLN A 221 -11.09 -23.93 -20.45
CA GLN A 221 -11.26 -25.39 -20.44
C GLN A 221 -11.38 -25.94 -19.02
N SER A 222 -10.61 -25.37 -18.07
CA SER A 222 -10.65 -25.83 -16.68
C SER A 222 -12.03 -25.58 -16.04
N SER A 223 -12.52 -26.60 -15.35
CA SER A 223 -13.73 -26.48 -14.53
C SER A 223 -13.51 -25.53 -13.33
N ILE A 224 -14.59 -25.00 -12.78
CA ILE A 224 -14.50 -24.17 -11.54
C ILE A 224 -13.93 -24.98 -10.37
N TYR A 225 -14.15 -26.30 -10.36
CA TYR A 225 -13.58 -27.20 -9.36
C TYR A 225 -12.04 -27.26 -9.48
N GLU A 226 -11.52 -27.53 -10.67
CA GLU A 226 -10.07 -27.61 -10.92
C GLU A 226 -9.36 -26.28 -10.62
N ILE A 227 -10.00 -25.16 -10.94
CA ILE A 227 -9.45 -23.84 -10.59
C ILE A 227 -9.40 -23.66 -9.08
N ALA A 228 -10.46 -24.00 -8.36
CA ALA A 228 -10.47 -23.94 -6.90
C ALA A 228 -9.36 -24.80 -6.28
N GLU A 229 -9.18 -26.01 -6.75
CA GLU A 229 -8.13 -26.92 -6.29
C GLU A 229 -6.73 -26.37 -6.55
N LYS A 230 -6.46 -25.90 -7.78
CA LYS A 230 -5.19 -25.23 -8.15
C LYS A 230 -4.87 -24.01 -7.29
N LEU A 231 -5.89 -23.34 -6.75
CA LEU A 231 -5.74 -22.17 -5.88
C LEU A 231 -5.68 -22.54 -4.37
N GLY A 232 -5.55 -23.84 -4.05
CA GLY A 232 -5.39 -24.31 -2.69
C GLY A 232 -6.68 -24.40 -1.87
N TYR A 233 -7.87 -24.40 -2.51
CA TYR A 233 -9.13 -24.66 -1.83
C TYR A 233 -9.42 -26.15 -1.75
N THR A 234 -9.77 -26.62 -0.57
CA THR A 234 -10.21 -28.00 -0.36
C THR A 234 -11.71 -28.18 -0.63
N ASP A 235 -12.46 -27.09 -0.65
CA ASP A 235 -13.90 -27.06 -0.92
C ASP A 235 -14.24 -25.98 -1.96
N LYS A 236 -14.81 -26.40 -3.10
CA LYS A 236 -15.23 -25.49 -4.17
C LYS A 236 -16.31 -24.48 -3.73
N TYR A 237 -17.17 -24.87 -2.80
CA TYR A 237 -18.22 -23.96 -2.33
C TYR A 237 -17.64 -22.86 -1.46
N HIS A 238 -16.59 -23.13 -0.72
CA HIS A 238 -15.81 -22.13 0.00
C HIS A 238 -15.18 -21.12 -0.97
N PHE A 239 -14.53 -21.61 -2.02
CA PHE A 239 -14.01 -20.78 -3.10
C PHE A 239 -15.11 -19.88 -3.70
N ILE A 240 -16.25 -20.46 -4.13
CA ILE A 240 -17.34 -19.71 -4.76
C ILE A 240 -17.84 -18.60 -3.83
N ARG A 241 -18.02 -18.88 -2.54
CA ARG A 241 -18.47 -17.87 -1.55
C ARG A 241 -17.46 -16.73 -1.40
N GLN A 242 -16.16 -17.05 -1.24
CA GLN A 242 -15.12 -16.04 -1.10
C GLN A 242 -14.96 -15.20 -2.37
N PHE A 243 -14.93 -15.83 -3.52
CA PHE A 243 -14.87 -15.14 -4.81
C PHE A 243 -16.05 -14.17 -5.00
N LYS A 244 -17.29 -14.63 -4.74
CA LYS A 244 -18.47 -13.78 -4.83
C LYS A 244 -18.45 -12.64 -3.83
N ALA A 245 -18.00 -12.88 -2.60
CA ALA A 245 -17.86 -11.83 -1.58
C ALA A 245 -16.85 -10.74 -1.99
N ALA A 246 -15.78 -11.12 -2.69
CA ALA A 246 -14.73 -10.19 -3.12
C ALA A 246 -15.06 -9.47 -4.44
N THR A 247 -15.78 -10.11 -5.37
CA THR A 247 -15.99 -9.61 -6.73
C THR A 247 -17.45 -9.19 -7.03
N GLY A 248 -18.39 -9.55 -6.15
CA GLY A 248 -19.82 -9.31 -6.34
C GLY A 248 -20.53 -10.41 -7.15
N GLU A 249 -19.81 -11.25 -7.89
CA GLU A 249 -20.38 -12.28 -8.77
C GLU A 249 -19.73 -13.65 -8.58
N THR A 250 -20.41 -14.72 -9.02
CA THR A 250 -19.83 -16.06 -8.94
C THR A 250 -18.73 -16.27 -9.97
N PRO A 251 -17.75 -17.19 -9.75
CA PRO A 251 -16.71 -17.49 -10.74
C PRO A 251 -17.25 -17.86 -12.13
N ALA A 252 -18.38 -18.58 -12.19
CA ALA A 252 -19.02 -18.96 -13.44
C ALA A 252 -19.63 -17.74 -14.16
N ALA A 253 -20.29 -16.83 -13.44
CA ALA A 253 -20.81 -15.59 -14.00
C ALA A 253 -19.65 -14.69 -14.47
N TYR A 254 -18.60 -14.55 -13.66
CA TYR A 254 -17.39 -13.78 -13.99
C TYR A 254 -16.76 -14.25 -15.31
N ARG A 255 -16.58 -15.55 -15.49
CA ARG A 255 -16.08 -16.14 -16.74
C ARG A 255 -16.99 -15.83 -17.94
N LYS A 256 -18.32 -15.91 -17.75
CA LYS A 256 -19.29 -15.66 -18.81
C LYS A 256 -19.33 -14.21 -19.26
N HIS A 257 -19.21 -13.26 -18.34
CA HIS A 257 -19.30 -11.82 -18.63
C HIS A 257 -18.03 -11.25 -19.26
N ARG A 258 -16.93 -11.98 -19.21
CA ARG A 258 -15.61 -11.52 -19.72
C ARG A 258 -15.09 -12.40 -20.88
N LYS A 259 -16.00 -13.11 -21.51
CA LYS A 259 -15.83 -13.71 -22.84
C LYS A 259 -15.93 -12.59 -23.91
#